data_fa47f482f6ffd8ee74b0ab9faa2d8a29
#
_entry.id   fa47f482f6ffd8ee74b0ab9faa2d8a29
#
_cell.length_a   1.000
_cell.length_b   1.000
_cell.length_c   1.000
_cell.angle_alpha   90.00
_cell.angle_beta   90.00
_cell.angle_gamma   90.00
#
_symmetry.space_group_name_H-M   'P 1'
#
loop_
_entity.id
_entity.type
_entity.pdbx_description
1 polymer ?
#
loop_
_entity_poly.entity_id
_entity_poly.type
_entity_poly.pdbx_seq_one_letter_code
_entity_poly.pdbx_strand_id
1 'polypeptide(L)'
;GVKDPRRPIGSFLFLGPTGVGKTELARTLAAALFDTEENMIRIDMSEYQERYTVSRLVGAPPGYIGYEEGGQLTEAVRRKPYSVVLFDEVEKAHPDVSSTLLQVLDDGRLTDGQGRTAGFRNTVIIMTSNIGSQYLLEGAASHGEIEPDARDRVLAEMRSHFRPEFLNRVDEIVLFKPLTQDEIEQIVDLMFNDLRARLGERQITVEITPEARRFIARQGFDPVYGARPLRRFIAREVETRIGRALLSGDVRPGAVINVAYSDGELTVTYHNQA
;
A
#
# COMPACT_ATOMS: atom_id res chain seq x y z
N GLY A 1 26.56 7.99 -12.73
CA GLY A 1 27.59 8.01 -11.68
C GLY A 1 27.43 6.83 -10.75
N VAL A 2 28.50 6.45 -10.11
CA VAL A 2 28.48 5.34 -9.14
C VAL A 2 27.74 5.80 -7.89
N LYS A 3 26.71 5.05 -7.47
CA LYS A 3 25.97 5.36 -6.26
C LYS A 3 26.85 5.13 -5.03
N ASP A 4 26.78 6.05 -4.05
CA ASP A 4 27.49 5.90 -2.78
C ASP A 4 27.02 4.61 -2.08
N PRO A 5 27.93 3.65 -1.79
CA PRO A 5 27.55 2.37 -1.20
C PRO A 5 27.04 2.46 0.24
N ARG A 6 27.20 3.62 0.89
CA ARG A 6 26.68 3.84 2.25
C ARG A 6 25.21 4.17 2.26
N ARG A 7 24.69 4.71 1.16
CA ARG A 7 23.29 5.12 1.03
C ARG A 7 22.40 3.89 0.84
N PRO A 8 21.08 4.00 1.10
CA PRO A 8 20.12 2.93 0.78
C PRO A 8 20.22 2.49 -0.67
N ILE A 9 19.79 1.27 -0.95
CA ILE A 9 19.76 0.70 -2.32
C ILE A 9 18.96 1.60 -3.26
N GLY A 10 17.82 2.10 -2.79
CA GLY A 10 16.97 3.02 -3.54
C GLY A 10 16.12 3.84 -2.61
N SER A 11 15.67 5.02 -3.09
CA SER A 11 14.75 5.88 -2.38
C SER A 11 13.71 6.42 -3.35
N PHE A 12 12.43 6.26 -3.01
CA PHE A 12 11.30 6.56 -3.86
C PHE A 12 10.28 7.40 -3.11
N LEU A 13 9.74 8.41 -3.77
CA LEU A 13 8.62 9.18 -3.25
C LEU A 13 7.38 8.86 -4.10
N PHE A 14 6.38 8.26 -3.48
CA PHE A 14 5.12 7.89 -4.10
C PHE A 14 4.07 8.94 -3.81
N LEU A 15 3.60 9.61 -4.83
CA LEU A 15 2.57 10.65 -4.74
C LEU A 15 1.26 10.16 -5.33
N GLY A 16 0.17 10.41 -4.63
CA GLY A 16 -1.15 10.04 -5.13
C GLY A 16 -2.19 9.92 -4.01
N PRO A 17 -3.46 9.80 -4.39
CA PRO A 17 -4.54 9.67 -3.41
C PRO A 17 -4.42 8.36 -2.62
N THR A 18 -5.09 8.31 -1.47
CA THR A 18 -5.14 7.12 -0.63
C THR A 18 -5.80 5.96 -1.38
N GLY A 19 -5.30 4.76 -1.19
CA GLY A 19 -5.93 3.55 -1.70
C GLY A 19 -5.65 3.21 -3.16
N VAL A 20 -4.68 3.87 -3.81
CA VAL A 20 -4.32 3.59 -5.22
C VAL A 20 -3.21 2.54 -5.38
N GLY A 21 -2.80 1.86 -4.30
CA GLY A 21 -1.85 0.76 -4.37
C GLY A 21 -0.42 1.10 -3.97
N LYS A 22 -0.17 2.25 -3.36
CA LYS A 22 1.18 2.63 -2.91
C LYS A 22 1.77 1.63 -1.91
N THR A 23 1.00 1.27 -0.89
CA THR A 23 1.43 0.28 0.12
C THR A 23 1.58 -1.11 -0.48
N GLU A 24 0.67 -1.50 -1.37
CA GLU A 24 0.72 -2.81 -2.03
C GLU A 24 1.97 -2.96 -2.91
N LEU A 25 2.37 -1.89 -3.59
CA LEU A 25 3.61 -1.91 -4.37
C LEU A 25 4.83 -2.08 -3.46
N ALA A 26 4.83 -1.43 -2.29
CA ALA A 26 5.92 -1.59 -1.30
C ALA A 26 6.02 -3.05 -0.83
N ARG A 27 4.90 -3.71 -0.55
CA ARG A 27 4.88 -5.12 -0.16
C ARG A 27 5.37 -6.03 -1.28
N THR A 28 4.95 -5.75 -2.50
CA THR A 28 5.40 -6.51 -3.68
C THR A 28 6.91 -6.39 -3.87
N LEU A 29 7.46 -5.20 -3.67
CA LEU A 29 8.90 -4.99 -3.73
C LEU A 29 9.63 -5.75 -2.62
N ALA A 30 9.09 -5.78 -1.40
CA ALA A 30 9.68 -6.55 -0.30
C ALA A 30 9.73 -8.04 -0.64
N ALA A 31 8.65 -8.59 -1.19
CA ALA A 31 8.60 -9.98 -1.61
C ALA A 31 9.60 -10.28 -2.75
N ALA A 32 9.69 -9.40 -3.73
CA ALA A 32 10.56 -9.58 -4.90
C ALA A 32 12.05 -9.43 -4.58
N LEU A 33 12.39 -8.46 -3.73
CA LEU A 33 13.80 -8.14 -3.42
C LEU A 33 14.33 -8.87 -2.20
N PHE A 34 13.47 -9.17 -1.22
CA PHE A 34 13.85 -9.69 0.09
C PHE A 34 13.05 -10.95 0.48
N ASP A 35 12.59 -11.69 -0.48
CA ASP A 35 11.97 -13.03 -0.38
C ASP A 35 10.56 -13.09 0.21
N THR A 36 10.17 -12.17 1.07
CA THR A 36 8.85 -12.17 1.70
C THR A 36 8.35 -10.75 1.95
N GLU A 37 7.05 -10.54 1.84
CA GLU A 37 6.44 -9.25 2.17
C GLU A 37 6.53 -8.90 3.67
N GLU A 38 6.91 -9.84 4.52
CA GLU A 38 7.21 -9.60 5.93
C GLU A 38 8.48 -8.76 6.13
N ASN A 39 9.36 -8.71 5.12
CA ASN A 39 10.55 -7.87 5.13
C ASN A 39 10.21 -6.43 4.73
N MET A 40 9.14 -5.92 5.29
CA MET A 40 8.73 -4.54 5.18
C MET A 40 8.56 -3.93 6.58
N ILE A 41 9.15 -2.76 6.77
CA ILE A 41 8.99 -1.96 7.98
C ILE A 41 8.10 -0.78 7.61
N ARG A 42 7.01 -0.57 8.34
CA ARG A 42 6.09 0.52 8.07
C ARG A 42 6.09 1.51 9.23
N ILE A 43 6.34 2.77 8.92
CA ILE A 43 6.30 3.88 9.87
C ILE A 43 5.29 4.90 9.35
N ASP A 44 4.23 5.13 10.11
CA ASP A 44 3.21 6.12 9.77
C ASP A 44 3.62 7.47 10.34
N MET A 45 3.97 8.41 9.46
CA MET A 45 4.46 9.73 9.86
C MET A 45 3.37 10.61 10.48
N SER A 46 2.10 10.26 10.35
CA SER A 46 1.03 10.97 11.05
C SER A 46 1.13 10.81 12.58
N GLU A 47 1.83 9.79 13.05
CA GLU A 47 2.10 9.58 14.48
C GLU A 47 3.33 10.36 14.98
N TYR A 48 4.03 11.06 14.09
CA TYR A 48 5.29 11.77 14.37
C TYR A 48 5.19 13.27 14.03
N GLN A 49 4.06 13.88 14.35
CA GLN A 49 3.80 15.29 14.07
C GLN A 49 4.36 16.23 15.13
N GLU A 50 4.69 15.70 16.30
CA GLU A 50 5.21 16.46 17.43
C GLU A 50 6.73 16.31 17.54
N ARG A 51 7.40 17.36 18.00
CA ARG A 51 8.87 17.36 18.11
C ARG A 51 9.40 16.22 18.98
N TYR A 52 8.74 15.92 20.10
CA TYR A 52 9.19 14.88 21.02
C TYR A 52 9.10 13.46 20.42
N THR A 53 8.39 13.26 19.32
CA THR A 53 8.21 11.95 18.71
C THR A 53 9.48 11.43 18.02
N VAL A 54 10.49 12.28 17.81
CA VAL A 54 11.81 11.85 17.31
C VAL A 54 12.39 10.75 18.22
N SER A 55 12.24 10.89 19.54
CA SER A 55 12.75 9.90 20.50
C SER A 55 12.06 8.53 20.38
N ARG A 56 10.83 8.50 19.90
CA ARG A 56 10.13 7.24 19.61
C ARG A 56 10.73 6.55 18.39
N LEU A 57 11.22 7.32 17.45
CA LEU A 57 11.75 6.82 16.19
C LEU A 57 13.18 6.29 16.35
N VAL A 58 14.04 7.03 17.04
CA VAL A 58 15.47 6.72 17.19
C VAL A 58 15.88 6.28 18.59
N GLY A 59 14.98 6.33 19.55
CA GLY A 59 15.24 6.01 20.96
C GLY A 59 15.46 7.23 21.82
N ALA A 60 15.10 7.11 23.11
CA ALA A 60 15.27 8.17 24.09
C ALA A 60 16.71 8.20 24.61
N PRO A 61 17.22 9.38 25.02
CA PRO A 61 18.52 9.48 25.68
C PRO A 61 18.53 8.77 27.05
N PRO A 62 19.71 8.44 27.59
CA PRO A 62 19.82 7.85 28.93
C PRO A 62 19.10 8.68 29.99
N GLY A 63 18.37 8.01 30.86
CA GLY A 63 17.59 8.66 31.93
C GLY A 63 16.19 9.11 31.52
N TYR A 64 15.81 8.97 30.27
CA TYR A 64 14.46 9.31 29.79
C TYR A 64 13.62 8.06 29.57
N ILE A 65 12.28 8.23 29.61
CA ILE A 65 11.33 7.15 29.35
C ILE A 65 11.54 6.63 27.91
N GLY A 66 11.59 5.30 27.76
CA GLY A 66 11.78 4.66 26.45
C GLY A 66 13.24 4.36 26.09
N TYR A 67 14.19 4.72 26.95
CA TYR A 67 15.61 4.46 26.68
C TYR A 67 15.92 2.98 26.46
N GLU A 68 15.40 2.11 27.33
CA GLU A 68 15.66 0.66 27.25
C GLU A 68 14.93 0.00 26.07
N GLU A 69 13.81 0.53 25.66
CA GLU A 69 13.00 -0.01 24.56
C GLU A 69 13.61 0.23 23.20
N GLY A 70 14.42 1.29 23.09
CA GLY A 70 15.01 1.72 21.83
C GLY A 70 14.01 2.43 20.91
N GLY A 71 14.45 2.83 19.73
CA GLY A 71 13.63 3.51 18.72
C GLY A 71 12.89 2.53 17.84
N GLN A 72 11.67 2.87 17.48
CA GLN A 72 10.85 2.03 16.61
C GLN A 72 11.53 1.74 15.27
N LEU A 73 12.10 2.77 14.64
CA LEU A 73 12.77 2.62 13.35
C LEU A 73 14.12 1.92 13.51
N THR A 74 14.96 2.38 14.43
CA THR A 74 16.32 1.85 14.58
C THR A 74 16.32 0.38 15.01
N GLU A 75 15.43 -0.01 15.92
CA GLU A 75 15.31 -1.41 16.32
C GLU A 75 14.73 -2.29 15.21
N ALA A 76 13.74 -1.80 14.46
CA ALA A 76 13.15 -2.55 13.36
C ALA A 76 14.18 -2.85 12.26
N VAL A 77 15.01 -1.87 11.90
CA VAL A 77 16.06 -2.04 10.88
C VAL A 77 17.17 -2.97 11.36
N ARG A 78 17.51 -2.95 12.65
CA ARG A 78 18.48 -3.91 13.18
C ARG A 78 17.99 -5.33 13.07
N ARG A 79 16.70 -5.56 13.31
CA ARG A 79 16.09 -6.90 13.19
C ARG A 79 15.92 -7.33 11.73
N LYS A 80 15.64 -6.38 10.84
CA LYS A 80 15.41 -6.63 9.42
C LYS A 80 16.27 -5.71 8.56
N PRO A 81 17.59 -5.95 8.52
CA PRO A 81 18.51 -5.07 7.79
C PRO A 81 18.32 -5.11 6.27
N TYR A 82 17.72 -6.16 5.74
CA TYR A 82 17.37 -6.33 4.32
C TYR A 82 15.85 -6.19 4.19
N SER A 83 15.39 -4.96 4.04
CA SER A 83 13.95 -4.68 4.06
C SER A 83 13.59 -3.49 3.21
N VAL A 84 12.30 -3.39 2.90
CA VAL A 84 11.67 -2.17 2.40
C VAL A 84 11.22 -1.39 3.62
N VAL A 85 11.65 -0.14 3.75
CA VAL A 85 11.21 0.76 4.82
C VAL A 85 10.25 1.76 4.23
N LEU A 86 8.99 1.68 4.64
CA LEU A 86 7.90 2.51 4.14
C LEU A 86 7.56 3.59 5.16
N PHE A 87 7.74 4.84 4.76
CA PHE A 87 7.32 6.00 5.54
C PHE A 87 6.05 6.58 4.94
N ASP A 88 4.91 6.33 5.57
CA ASP A 88 3.62 6.83 5.10
C ASP A 88 3.39 8.27 5.52
N GLU A 89 2.80 9.06 4.63
CA GLU A 89 2.35 10.44 4.89
C GLU A 89 3.48 11.34 5.39
N VAL A 90 4.60 11.36 4.63
CA VAL A 90 5.81 12.11 5.03
C VAL A 90 5.58 13.61 5.18
N GLU A 91 4.57 14.18 4.51
CA GLU A 91 4.23 15.61 4.63
C GLU A 91 3.72 15.97 6.02
N LYS A 92 3.27 15.00 6.81
CA LYS A 92 2.74 15.22 8.16
C LYS A 92 3.81 15.21 9.23
N ALA A 93 5.02 14.73 8.93
CA ALA A 93 6.10 14.64 9.90
C ALA A 93 6.53 16.03 10.40
N HIS A 94 6.84 16.11 11.70
CA HIS A 94 7.49 17.29 12.25
C HIS A 94 8.83 17.55 11.55
N PRO A 95 9.26 18.80 11.36
CA PRO A 95 10.54 19.10 10.69
C PRO A 95 11.75 18.36 11.28
N ASP A 96 11.79 18.14 12.59
CA ASP A 96 12.87 17.39 13.23
C ASP A 96 12.87 15.91 12.83
N VAL A 97 11.69 15.33 12.60
CA VAL A 97 11.54 13.97 12.09
C VAL A 97 11.97 13.91 10.62
N SER A 98 11.60 14.92 9.84
CA SER A 98 12.03 15.04 8.44
C SER A 98 13.55 15.14 8.32
N SER A 99 14.21 15.84 9.24
CA SER A 99 15.67 15.91 9.30
C SER A 99 16.30 14.54 9.57
N THR A 100 15.69 13.73 10.42
CA THR A 100 16.10 12.35 10.67
C THR A 100 15.99 11.51 9.41
N LEU A 101 14.89 11.65 8.69
CA LEU A 101 14.68 10.96 7.42
C LEU A 101 15.72 11.37 6.38
N LEU A 102 16.04 12.66 6.29
CA LEU A 102 17.10 13.16 5.41
C LEU A 102 18.44 12.51 5.73
N GLN A 103 18.76 12.32 7.01
CA GLN A 103 19.98 11.64 7.43
C GLN A 103 20.02 10.19 6.93
N VAL A 104 18.91 9.48 6.98
CA VAL A 104 18.81 8.11 6.42
C VAL A 104 19.12 8.12 4.92
N LEU A 105 18.54 9.06 4.18
CA LEU A 105 18.72 9.16 2.73
C LEU A 105 20.15 9.56 2.35
N ASP A 106 20.77 10.40 3.14
CA ASP A 106 22.09 10.97 2.84
C ASP A 106 23.23 10.08 3.35
N ASP A 107 23.19 9.68 4.62
CA ASP A 107 24.25 8.93 5.28
C ASP A 107 24.03 7.42 5.30
N GLY A 108 22.81 6.96 5.08
CA GLY A 108 22.46 5.54 5.16
C GLY A 108 22.55 4.97 6.56
N ARG A 109 22.51 5.81 7.59
CA ARG A 109 22.60 5.38 8.98
C ARG A 109 21.99 6.38 9.95
N LEU A 110 21.58 5.88 11.09
CA LEU A 110 21.11 6.68 12.23
C LEU A 110 21.83 6.21 13.49
N THR A 111 22.19 7.16 14.36
CA THR A 111 22.66 6.85 15.70
C THR A 111 21.46 6.89 16.65
N ASP A 112 21.24 5.81 17.39
CA ASP A 112 20.13 5.73 18.34
C ASP A 112 20.44 6.41 19.68
N GLY A 113 19.45 6.42 20.60
CA GLY A 113 19.59 6.99 21.93
C GLY A 113 20.64 6.29 22.82
N GLN A 114 21.05 5.10 22.46
CA GLN A 114 22.09 4.31 23.16
C GLN A 114 23.47 4.45 22.54
N GLY A 115 23.62 5.31 21.53
CA GLY A 115 24.89 5.54 20.84
C GLY A 115 25.21 4.49 19.78
N ARG A 116 24.32 3.53 19.51
CA ARG A 116 24.52 2.50 18.51
C ARG A 116 24.08 2.98 17.14
N THR A 117 24.74 2.54 16.09
CA THR A 117 24.39 2.89 14.71
C THR A 117 23.46 1.84 14.11
N ALA A 118 22.36 2.30 13.50
CA ALA A 118 21.47 1.47 12.67
C ALA A 118 21.77 1.77 11.20
N GLY A 119 22.03 0.73 10.39
CA GLY A 119 22.41 0.88 8.99
C GLY A 119 21.24 0.63 8.05
N PHE A 120 21.14 1.46 7.01
CA PHE A 120 20.08 1.39 6.00
C PHE A 120 20.61 1.05 4.60
N ARG A 121 21.89 0.73 4.47
CA ARG A 121 22.53 0.50 3.16
C ARG A 121 21.93 -0.66 2.36
N ASN A 122 21.29 -1.61 3.04
CA ASN A 122 20.67 -2.78 2.42
C ASN A 122 19.14 -2.66 2.35
N THR A 123 18.62 -1.45 2.55
CA THR A 123 17.18 -1.18 2.51
C THR A 123 16.80 -0.42 1.25
N VAL A 124 15.52 -0.54 0.88
CA VAL A 124 14.86 0.33 -0.09
C VAL A 124 13.92 1.24 0.71
N ILE A 125 14.08 2.54 0.54
CA ILE A 125 13.26 3.54 1.24
C ILE A 125 12.13 3.97 0.32
N ILE A 126 10.90 3.83 0.80
CA ILE A 126 9.70 4.30 0.11
C ILE A 126 8.99 5.29 1.02
N MET A 127 8.68 6.45 0.48
CA MET A 127 7.95 7.50 1.16
C MET A 127 6.66 7.75 0.40
N THR A 128 5.55 7.92 1.10
CA THR A 128 4.28 8.23 0.47
C THR A 128 3.77 9.60 0.89
N SER A 129 3.04 10.26 0.02
CA SER A 129 2.43 11.54 0.29
C SER A 129 1.15 11.72 -0.52
N ASN A 130 0.18 12.43 0.05
CA ASN A 130 -1.05 12.82 -0.62
C ASN A 130 -0.96 14.20 -1.26
N ILE A 131 0.21 14.84 -1.20
CA ILE A 131 0.39 16.19 -1.77
C ILE A 131 0.05 16.16 -3.25
N GLY A 132 -0.77 17.09 -3.69
CA GLY A 132 -1.20 17.19 -5.08
C GLY A 132 -2.22 16.17 -5.53
N SER A 133 -2.76 15.35 -4.63
CA SER A 133 -3.75 14.30 -4.97
C SER A 133 -4.96 14.83 -5.73
N GLN A 134 -5.43 16.04 -5.41
CA GLN A 134 -6.56 16.67 -6.08
C GLN A 134 -6.32 16.83 -7.58
N TYR A 135 -5.09 17.19 -7.98
CA TYR A 135 -4.76 17.34 -9.40
C TYR A 135 -4.74 15.99 -10.12
N LEU A 136 -4.32 14.94 -9.44
CA LEU A 136 -4.33 13.59 -9.99
C LEU A 136 -5.76 13.06 -10.12
N LEU A 137 -6.64 13.38 -9.17
CA LEU A 137 -8.06 13.02 -9.24
C LEU A 137 -8.77 13.72 -10.39
N GLU A 138 -8.53 15.03 -10.57
CA GLU A 138 -9.10 15.81 -11.65
C GLU A 138 -8.56 15.39 -13.02
N GLY A 139 -7.25 15.22 -13.13
CA GLY A 139 -6.57 14.90 -14.39
C GLY A 139 -6.81 13.50 -14.90
N ALA A 140 -7.23 12.56 -14.05
CA ALA A 140 -7.47 11.17 -14.45
C ALA A 140 -8.91 10.91 -14.90
N ALA A 141 -9.82 11.88 -14.77
CA ALA A 141 -11.27 11.68 -14.94
C ALA A 141 -11.68 11.26 -16.35
N SER A 142 -10.92 11.59 -17.38
CA SER A 142 -11.33 11.38 -18.77
C SER A 142 -10.66 10.20 -19.47
N HIS A 143 -9.41 9.87 -19.16
CA HIS A 143 -8.64 8.89 -19.95
C HIS A 143 -7.88 7.85 -19.12
N GLY A 144 -7.96 7.89 -17.80
CA GLY A 144 -7.20 7.00 -16.94
C GLY A 144 -5.70 7.25 -16.92
N GLU A 145 -5.21 8.22 -17.69
CA GLU A 145 -3.81 8.65 -17.70
C GLU A 145 -3.68 10.02 -17.04
N ILE A 146 -2.49 10.30 -16.49
CA ILE A 146 -2.23 11.60 -15.85
C ILE A 146 -1.96 12.63 -16.94
N GLU A 147 -2.81 13.66 -16.99
CA GLU A 147 -2.60 14.78 -17.91
C GLU A 147 -1.28 15.50 -17.59
N PRO A 148 -0.52 15.96 -18.62
CA PRO A 148 0.75 16.66 -18.38
C PRO A 148 0.62 17.88 -17.48
N ASP A 149 -0.48 18.65 -17.60
CA ASP A 149 -0.74 19.81 -16.75
C ASP A 149 -0.95 19.39 -15.28
N ALA A 150 -1.69 18.32 -15.03
CA ALA A 150 -1.89 17.77 -13.69
C ALA A 150 -0.56 17.34 -13.08
N ARG A 151 0.27 16.66 -13.85
CA ARG A 151 1.60 16.24 -13.43
C ARG A 151 2.45 17.44 -13.00
N ASP A 152 2.47 18.49 -13.81
CA ASP A 152 3.25 19.69 -13.52
C ASP A 152 2.78 20.37 -12.24
N ARG A 153 1.47 20.42 -11.99
CA ARG A 153 0.89 20.99 -10.78
C ARG A 153 1.25 20.18 -9.53
N VAL A 154 1.20 18.85 -9.63
CA VAL A 154 1.61 17.97 -8.52
C VAL A 154 3.07 18.20 -8.16
N LEU A 155 3.94 18.22 -9.16
CA LEU A 155 5.37 18.41 -8.94
C LEU A 155 5.68 19.81 -8.40
N ALA A 156 4.95 20.84 -8.84
CA ALA A 156 5.10 22.18 -8.31
C ALA A 156 4.69 22.28 -6.84
N GLU A 157 3.58 21.66 -6.46
CA GLU A 157 3.11 21.63 -5.08
C GLU A 157 4.07 20.84 -4.18
N MET A 158 4.59 19.74 -4.67
CA MET A 158 5.61 18.95 -3.97
C MET A 158 6.84 19.81 -3.68
N ARG A 159 7.34 20.57 -4.66
CA ARG A 159 8.49 21.46 -4.48
C ARG A 159 8.23 22.58 -3.49
N SER A 160 6.98 22.97 -3.29
CA SER A 160 6.62 23.99 -2.30
C SER A 160 6.55 23.43 -0.87
N HIS A 161 6.34 22.12 -0.70
CA HIS A 161 6.22 21.46 0.61
C HIS A 161 7.53 20.84 1.10
N PHE A 162 8.34 20.30 0.21
CA PHE A 162 9.59 19.63 0.57
C PHE A 162 10.79 20.49 0.23
N ARG A 163 11.78 20.48 1.11
CA ARG A 163 13.03 21.21 0.88
C ARG A 163 13.80 20.61 -0.30
N PRO A 164 14.54 21.44 -1.06
CA PRO A 164 15.35 20.95 -2.17
C PRO A 164 16.36 19.88 -1.76
N GLU A 165 16.96 19.97 -0.58
CA GLU A 165 17.90 18.97 -0.07
C GLU A 165 17.25 17.59 0.02
N PHE A 166 16.00 17.54 0.47
CA PHE A 166 15.26 16.29 0.57
C PHE A 166 14.97 15.71 -0.82
N LEU A 167 14.43 16.52 -1.71
CA LEU A 167 14.06 16.06 -3.07
C LEU A 167 15.28 15.63 -3.88
N ASN A 168 16.44 16.26 -3.66
CA ASN A 168 17.68 15.87 -4.34
C ASN A 168 18.22 14.52 -3.90
N ARG A 169 17.79 14.00 -2.75
CA ARG A 169 18.19 12.70 -2.24
C ARG A 169 17.25 11.57 -2.64
N VAL A 170 16.08 11.90 -3.17
CA VAL A 170 15.11 10.91 -3.68
C VAL A 170 15.55 10.48 -5.06
N ASP A 171 15.70 9.18 -5.27
CA ASP A 171 16.15 8.65 -6.56
C ASP A 171 15.07 8.82 -7.63
N GLU A 172 13.79 8.61 -7.26
CA GLU A 172 12.70 8.71 -8.21
C GLU A 172 11.39 9.10 -7.53
N ILE A 173 10.60 9.91 -8.24
CA ILE A 173 9.26 10.30 -7.83
C ILE A 173 8.27 9.58 -8.74
N VAL A 174 7.35 8.82 -8.14
CA VAL A 174 6.34 8.03 -8.85
C VAL A 174 4.96 8.61 -8.57
N LEU A 175 4.23 8.95 -9.62
CA LEU A 175 2.86 9.45 -9.52
C LEU A 175 1.87 8.30 -9.68
N PHE A 176 0.98 8.17 -8.70
CA PHE A 176 -0.09 7.18 -8.71
C PHE A 176 -1.40 7.86 -9.07
N LYS A 177 -2.09 7.33 -10.06
CA LYS A 177 -3.39 7.84 -10.47
C LYS A 177 -4.53 7.04 -9.82
N PRO A 178 -5.72 7.63 -9.69
CA PRO A 178 -6.90 6.88 -9.29
C PRO A 178 -7.18 5.75 -10.28
N LEU A 179 -7.75 4.66 -9.77
CA LEU A 179 -8.15 3.52 -10.60
C LEU A 179 -9.36 3.90 -11.45
N THR A 180 -9.35 3.51 -12.71
CA THR A 180 -10.52 3.62 -13.59
C THR A 180 -11.51 2.50 -13.27
N GLN A 181 -12.75 2.65 -13.72
CA GLN A 181 -13.78 1.61 -13.57
C GLN A 181 -13.30 0.28 -14.16
N ASP A 182 -12.70 0.31 -15.36
CA ASP A 182 -12.16 -0.90 -16.00
C ASP A 182 -11.06 -1.57 -15.18
N GLU A 183 -10.15 -0.77 -14.62
CA GLU A 183 -9.07 -1.28 -13.77
C GLU A 183 -9.62 -1.92 -12.50
N ILE A 184 -10.67 -1.34 -11.90
CA ILE A 184 -11.33 -1.91 -10.72
C ILE A 184 -12.00 -3.23 -11.06
N GLU A 185 -12.64 -3.33 -12.22
CA GLU A 185 -13.25 -4.58 -12.70
C GLU A 185 -12.20 -5.67 -12.92
N GLN A 186 -11.00 -5.32 -13.39
CA GLN A 186 -9.88 -6.27 -13.50
C GLN A 186 -9.43 -6.77 -12.12
N ILE A 187 -9.43 -5.90 -11.11
CA ILE A 187 -9.11 -6.29 -9.73
C ILE A 187 -10.16 -7.28 -9.20
N VAL A 188 -11.44 -7.05 -9.50
CA VAL A 188 -12.52 -7.98 -9.17
C VAL A 188 -12.25 -9.35 -9.80
N ASP A 189 -11.87 -9.37 -11.07
CA ASP A 189 -11.54 -10.63 -11.77
C ASP A 189 -10.38 -11.36 -11.09
N LEU A 190 -9.33 -10.65 -10.69
CA LEU A 190 -8.19 -11.25 -9.99
C LEU A 190 -8.60 -11.86 -8.65
N MET A 191 -9.47 -11.16 -7.89
CA MET A 191 -9.98 -11.68 -6.62
C MET A 191 -10.84 -12.91 -6.83
N PHE A 192 -11.65 -12.94 -7.88
CA PHE A 192 -12.44 -14.12 -8.23
C PHE A 192 -11.57 -15.27 -8.72
N ASN A 193 -10.43 -15.01 -9.36
CA ASN A 193 -9.49 -16.07 -9.74
C ASN A 193 -8.93 -16.79 -8.51
N ASP A 194 -8.65 -16.07 -7.42
CA ASP A 194 -8.24 -16.70 -6.15
C ASP A 194 -9.36 -17.60 -5.59
N LEU A 195 -10.58 -17.13 -5.64
CA LEU A 195 -11.75 -17.89 -5.20
C LEU A 195 -11.95 -19.11 -6.09
N ARG A 196 -11.83 -18.98 -7.41
CA ARG A 196 -11.92 -20.07 -8.38
C ARG A 196 -10.88 -21.15 -8.10
N ALA A 197 -9.63 -20.75 -7.79
CA ALA A 197 -8.56 -21.70 -7.49
C ALA A 197 -8.89 -22.53 -6.25
N ARG A 198 -9.37 -21.88 -5.18
CA ARG A 198 -9.73 -22.58 -3.94
C ARG A 198 -10.91 -23.53 -4.13
N LEU A 199 -11.93 -23.12 -4.86
CA LEU A 199 -13.12 -23.95 -5.11
C LEU A 199 -12.85 -25.03 -6.17
N GLY A 200 -11.92 -24.78 -7.09
CA GLY A 200 -11.50 -25.76 -8.09
C GLY A 200 -10.92 -27.03 -7.47
N GLU A 201 -10.27 -26.92 -6.32
CA GLU A 201 -9.78 -28.07 -5.56
C GLU A 201 -10.93 -28.99 -5.10
N ARG A 202 -12.13 -28.44 -4.95
CA ARG A 202 -13.35 -29.16 -4.59
C ARG A 202 -14.21 -29.50 -5.80
N GLN A 203 -13.68 -29.30 -7.02
CA GLN A 203 -14.41 -29.51 -8.27
C GLN A 203 -15.65 -28.63 -8.41
N ILE A 204 -15.58 -27.41 -7.89
CA ILE A 204 -16.64 -26.41 -7.98
C ILE A 204 -16.20 -25.29 -8.90
N THR A 205 -17.06 -24.93 -9.85
CA THR A 205 -16.84 -23.85 -10.80
C THR A 205 -17.58 -22.59 -10.33
N VAL A 206 -16.93 -21.43 -10.43
CA VAL A 206 -17.55 -20.13 -10.13
C VAL A 206 -17.56 -19.28 -11.38
N GLU A 207 -18.75 -18.79 -11.74
CA GLU A 207 -18.95 -17.89 -12.84
C GLU A 207 -19.53 -16.56 -12.32
N ILE A 208 -19.10 -15.46 -12.93
CA ILE A 208 -19.58 -14.13 -12.58
C ILE A 208 -20.05 -13.44 -13.87
N THR A 209 -21.24 -12.83 -13.83
CA THR A 209 -21.75 -12.09 -14.97
C THR A 209 -21.07 -10.72 -15.06
N PRO A 210 -20.97 -10.12 -16.28
CA PRO A 210 -20.43 -8.78 -16.42
C PRO A 210 -21.15 -7.72 -15.57
N GLU A 211 -22.46 -7.84 -15.42
CA GLU A 211 -23.29 -6.94 -14.60
C GLU A 211 -22.92 -7.06 -13.12
N ALA A 212 -22.75 -8.28 -12.62
CA ALA A 212 -22.31 -8.51 -11.25
C ALA A 212 -20.92 -7.95 -10.99
N ARG A 213 -20.00 -8.14 -11.92
CA ARG A 213 -18.64 -7.59 -11.83
C ARG A 213 -18.66 -6.07 -11.74
N ARG A 214 -19.44 -5.41 -12.60
CA ARG A 214 -19.59 -3.95 -12.56
C ARG A 214 -20.19 -3.47 -11.24
N PHE A 215 -21.19 -4.17 -10.76
CA PHE A 215 -21.83 -3.84 -9.48
C PHE A 215 -20.84 -3.95 -8.31
N ILE A 216 -20.11 -5.06 -8.23
CA ILE A 216 -19.08 -5.27 -7.19
C ILE A 216 -18.01 -4.18 -7.25
N ALA A 217 -17.56 -3.85 -8.44
CA ALA A 217 -16.55 -2.81 -8.62
C ALA A 217 -17.03 -1.45 -8.11
N ARG A 218 -18.29 -1.10 -8.38
CA ARG A 218 -18.86 0.18 -7.92
C ARG A 218 -19.10 0.20 -6.41
N GLN A 219 -19.55 -0.90 -5.82
CA GLN A 219 -19.86 -0.97 -4.40
C GLN A 219 -18.62 -1.09 -3.53
N GLY A 220 -17.60 -1.77 -4.02
CA GLY A 220 -16.37 -2.01 -3.28
C GLY A 220 -15.31 -0.93 -3.47
N PHE A 221 -15.53 0.05 -4.32
CA PHE A 221 -14.60 1.14 -4.55
C PHE A 221 -15.02 2.38 -3.75
N ASP A 222 -14.04 3.02 -3.11
CA ASP A 222 -14.23 4.25 -2.35
C ASP A 222 -13.20 5.28 -2.81
N PRO A 223 -13.61 6.54 -3.13
CA PRO A 223 -12.65 7.57 -3.56
C PRO A 223 -11.54 7.86 -2.55
N VAL A 224 -11.78 7.63 -1.24
CA VAL A 224 -10.81 7.86 -0.18
C VAL A 224 -9.96 6.61 0.08
N TYR A 225 -10.60 5.43 0.18
CA TYR A 225 -9.92 4.17 0.54
C TYR A 225 -9.58 3.30 -0.68
N GLY A 226 -9.97 3.72 -1.87
CA GLY A 226 -9.69 3.02 -3.12
C GLY A 226 -10.36 1.66 -3.20
N ALA A 227 -9.61 0.64 -3.55
CA ALA A 227 -10.12 -0.73 -3.70
C ALA A 227 -10.07 -1.54 -2.40
N ARG A 228 -9.64 -0.96 -1.28
CA ARG A 228 -9.54 -1.70 0.00
C ARG A 228 -10.87 -2.31 0.45
N PRO A 229 -12.04 -1.61 0.35
CA PRO A 229 -13.31 -2.21 0.74
C PRO A 229 -13.75 -3.36 -0.14
N LEU A 230 -13.17 -3.50 -1.32
CA LEU A 230 -13.57 -4.48 -2.32
C LEU A 230 -13.43 -5.92 -1.81
N ARG A 231 -12.32 -6.23 -1.17
CA ARG A 231 -12.09 -7.57 -0.59
C ARG A 231 -13.13 -7.91 0.48
N ARG A 232 -13.46 -6.93 1.34
CA ARG A 232 -14.48 -7.11 2.37
C ARG A 232 -15.87 -7.29 1.77
N PHE A 233 -16.17 -6.54 0.73
CA PHE A 233 -17.45 -6.63 0.03
C PHE A 233 -17.62 -8.03 -0.57
N ILE A 234 -16.62 -8.53 -1.29
CA ILE A 234 -16.64 -9.87 -1.90
C ILE A 234 -16.76 -10.95 -0.81
N ALA A 235 -15.99 -10.83 0.29
CA ALA A 235 -16.06 -11.79 1.39
C ALA A 235 -17.46 -11.84 2.00
N ARG A 236 -18.06 -10.68 2.26
CA ARG A 236 -19.38 -10.60 2.90
C ARG A 236 -20.50 -11.03 1.96
N GLU A 237 -20.50 -10.56 0.71
CA GLU A 237 -21.62 -10.74 -0.21
C GLU A 237 -21.54 -12.02 -1.05
N VAL A 238 -20.35 -12.56 -1.22
CA VAL A 238 -20.14 -13.75 -2.08
C VAL A 238 -19.60 -14.92 -1.29
N GLU A 239 -18.42 -14.78 -0.69
CA GLU A 239 -17.73 -15.91 -0.03
C GLU A 239 -18.55 -16.49 1.14
N THR A 240 -19.20 -15.63 1.93
CA THR A 240 -20.03 -16.08 3.06
C THR A 240 -21.22 -16.92 2.58
N ARG A 241 -21.86 -16.52 1.48
CA ARG A 241 -22.99 -17.26 0.92
C ARG A 241 -22.55 -18.61 0.36
N ILE A 242 -21.42 -18.64 -0.32
CA ILE A 242 -20.85 -19.88 -0.85
C ILE A 242 -20.47 -20.81 0.31
N GLY A 243 -19.83 -20.28 1.34
CA GLY A 243 -19.45 -21.04 2.52
C GLY A 243 -20.63 -21.70 3.23
N ARG A 244 -21.74 -20.97 3.36
CA ARG A 244 -22.98 -21.51 3.94
C ARG A 244 -23.53 -22.66 3.11
N ALA A 245 -23.56 -22.49 1.79
CA ALA A 245 -24.06 -23.54 0.88
C ALA A 245 -23.18 -24.78 0.90
N LEU A 246 -21.86 -24.63 1.05
CA LEU A 246 -20.93 -25.76 1.21
C LEU A 246 -21.14 -26.49 2.52
N LEU A 247 -21.29 -25.74 3.63
CA LEU A 247 -21.47 -26.33 4.95
C LEU A 247 -22.82 -27.08 5.10
N SER A 248 -23.87 -26.59 4.45
CA SER A 248 -25.17 -27.23 4.47
C SER A 248 -25.25 -28.49 3.58
N GLY A 249 -24.24 -28.71 2.74
CA GLY A 249 -24.22 -29.78 1.77
C GLY A 249 -25.03 -29.55 0.51
N ASP A 250 -25.54 -28.29 0.33
CA ASP A 250 -26.34 -27.92 -0.84
C ASP A 250 -25.50 -27.84 -2.11
N VAL A 251 -24.21 -27.53 -1.99
CA VAL A 251 -23.26 -27.49 -3.10
C VAL A 251 -22.35 -28.69 -3.02
N ARG A 252 -22.32 -29.48 -4.09
CA ARG A 252 -21.55 -30.74 -4.19
C ARG A 252 -20.47 -30.62 -5.26
N PRO A 253 -19.44 -31.50 -5.22
CA PRO A 253 -18.46 -31.56 -6.30
C PRO A 253 -19.13 -31.66 -7.67
N GLY A 254 -18.64 -30.89 -8.63
CA GLY A 254 -19.24 -30.75 -9.96
C GLY A 254 -20.26 -29.63 -10.10
N ALA A 255 -20.60 -28.95 -9.01
CA ALA A 255 -21.53 -27.84 -9.03
C ALA A 255 -20.96 -26.59 -9.73
N VAL A 256 -21.85 -25.80 -10.29
CA VAL A 256 -21.54 -24.49 -10.84
C VAL A 256 -22.22 -23.43 -9.99
N ILE A 257 -21.43 -22.50 -9.46
CA ILE A 257 -21.93 -21.34 -8.72
C ILE A 257 -21.97 -20.16 -9.68
N ASN A 258 -23.09 -19.46 -9.74
CA ASN A 258 -23.27 -18.31 -10.59
C ASN A 258 -23.52 -17.06 -9.75
N VAL A 259 -22.63 -16.06 -9.89
CA VAL A 259 -22.75 -14.75 -9.25
C VAL A 259 -23.30 -13.78 -10.28
N ALA A 260 -24.52 -13.32 -10.05
CA ALA A 260 -25.25 -12.45 -10.95
C ALA A 260 -25.79 -11.21 -10.21
N TYR A 261 -26.33 -10.28 -10.96
CA TYR A 261 -26.92 -9.06 -10.43
C TYR A 261 -28.35 -8.94 -10.96
N SER A 262 -29.28 -8.66 -10.05
CA SER A 262 -30.68 -8.45 -10.40
C SER A 262 -31.35 -7.53 -9.38
N ASP A 263 -32.08 -6.54 -9.86
CA ASP A 263 -32.89 -5.62 -9.05
C ASP A 263 -32.12 -4.96 -7.88
N GLY A 264 -30.90 -4.50 -8.16
CA GLY A 264 -30.10 -3.79 -7.17
C GLY A 264 -29.32 -4.67 -6.22
N GLU A 265 -29.37 -5.99 -6.37
CA GLU A 265 -28.72 -6.95 -5.47
C GLU A 265 -27.93 -8.00 -6.22
N LEU A 266 -26.85 -8.48 -5.58
CA LEU A 266 -26.16 -9.67 -6.04
C LEU A 266 -26.99 -10.91 -5.70
N THR A 267 -27.00 -11.84 -6.66
CA THR A 267 -27.58 -13.17 -6.45
C THR A 267 -26.47 -14.19 -6.57
N VAL A 268 -26.42 -15.13 -5.64
CA VAL A 268 -25.49 -16.25 -5.67
C VAL A 268 -26.32 -17.52 -5.74
N THR A 269 -26.34 -18.11 -6.92
CA THR A 269 -27.12 -19.32 -7.19
C THR A 269 -26.17 -20.46 -7.55
N TYR A 270 -26.66 -21.68 -7.44
CA TYR A 270 -25.84 -22.84 -7.80
C TYR A 270 -26.72 -23.92 -8.41
N HIS A 271 -26.13 -24.76 -9.24
CA HIS A 271 -26.74 -25.99 -9.69
C HIS A 271 -25.71 -27.11 -9.65
N ASN A 272 -26.16 -28.24 -9.15
CA ASN A 272 -25.34 -29.45 -9.10
C ASN A 272 -25.50 -30.20 -10.42
N GLN A 273 -24.38 -30.58 -11.02
CA GLN A 273 -24.41 -31.41 -12.20
C GLN A 273 -24.69 -32.88 -11.81
N ALA A 274 -25.47 -33.56 -12.63
CA ALA A 274 -25.82 -34.97 -12.39
C ALA A 274 -24.61 -35.89 -12.60
#